data_423d15a1ab449f0eb7e043b29cbb6c96
#
_entry.id   423d15a1ab449f0eb7e043b29cbb6c96
#
_cell.length_a   1.000
_cell.length_b   1.000
_cell.length_c   1.000
_cell.angle_alpha   90.00
_cell.angle_beta   90.00
_cell.angle_gamma   90.00
#
_symmetry.space_group_name_H-M   'P 1'
#
loop_
_entity.id
_entity.type
_entity.pdbx_description
1 polymer ?
#
loop_
_entity_poly.entity_id
_entity_poly.type
_entity_poly.pdbx_seq_one_letter_code
_entity_poly.pdbx_strand_id
1 'polypeptide(L)'
;MSLIRRSGWTVFVLLSVLLLLIGVSGPEGPTGANTPLGAFVSGDNSEAGLALKFRGTVVLGMALFGIAIAVFGLRRQHAWAWWFSWYWPVFFALHTVAFGTVVPDLPLAVVAALTLLASRPVSGATS
;
A
#
# COMPACT_ATOMS: atom_id res chain seq x y z
N MET A 1 0.36 -24.83 12.05
CA MET A 1 0.43 -23.69 11.10
C MET A 1 0.65 -22.43 11.91
N SER A 2 1.73 -21.68 11.66
CA SER A 2 2.05 -20.50 12.47
C SER A 2 0.94 -19.44 12.36
N LEU A 3 0.67 -18.75 13.46
CA LEU A 3 -0.32 -17.67 13.53
C LEU A 3 -0.08 -16.62 12.44
N ILE A 4 1.19 -16.29 12.18
CA ILE A 4 1.64 -15.36 11.15
C ILE A 4 1.15 -15.77 9.75
N ARG A 5 1.13 -17.06 9.46
CA ARG A 5 0.68 -17.57 8.17
C ARG A 5 -0.82 -17.36 7.94
N ARG A 6 -1.62 -17.43 9.01
CA ARG A 6 -3.07 -17.22 8.94
C ARG A 6 -3.45 -15.75 8.91
N SER A 7 -2.68 -14.89 9.58
CA SER A 7 -3.01 -13.48 9.78
C SER A 7 -2.14 -12.51 8.97
N GLY A 8 -1.11 -12.99 8.25
CA GLY A 8 -0.21 -12.12 7.49
C GLY A 8 -0.91 -11.22 6.46
N TRP A 9 -2.07 -11.64 5.94
CA TRP A 9 -2.87 -10.82 5.03
C TRP A 9 -3.36 -9.52 5.68
N THR A 10 -3.56 -9.49 7.00
CA THR A 10 -4.01 -8.29 7.72
C THR A 10 -2.96 -7.19 7.69
N VAL A 11 -1.68 -7.55 7.67
CA VAL A 11 -0.57 -6.59 7.53
C VAL A 11 -0.71 -5.82 6.21
N PHE A 12 -1.06 -6.49 5.11
CA PHE A 12 -1.23 -5.85 3.81
C PHE A 12 -2.49 -5.00 3.72
N VAL A 13 -3.55 -5.37 4.42
CA VAL A 13 -4.72 -4.49 4.59
C VAL A 13 -4.32 -3.22 5.34
N LEU A 14 -3.59 -3.36 6.44
CA LEU A 14 -3.11 -2.21 7.23
C LEU A 14 -2.16 -1.33 6.43
N LEU A 15 -1.22 -1.91 5.67
CA LEU A 15 -0.33 -1.15 4.77
C LEU A 15 -1.13 -0.39 3.71
N SER A 16 -2.16 -1.00 3.14
CA SER A 16 -3.04 -0.35 2.15
C SER A 16 -3.80 0.83 2.74
N VAL A 17 -4.35 0.67 3.95
CA VAL A 17 -5.03 1.75 4.68
C VAL A 17 -4.05 2.85 5.05
N LEU A 18 -2.87 2.50 5.54
CA LEU A 18 -1.82 3.46 5.89
C LEU A 18 -1.37 4.26 4.66
N LEU A 19 -1.14 3.59 3.53
CA LEU A 19 -0.81 4.24 2.27
C LEU A 19 -1.90 5.24 1.85
N LEU A 20 -3.17 4.85 1.98
CA LEU A 20 -4.29 5.73 1.66
C LEU A 20 -4.29 6.96 2.56
N LEU A 21 -4.16 6.78 3.87
CA LEU A 21 -4.16 7.88 4.84
C LEU A 21 -3.01 8.85 4.60
N ILE A 22 -1.78 8.34 4.43
CA ILE A 22 -0.60 9.17 4.16
C ILE A 22 -0.70 9.82 2.77
N GLY A 23 -1.18 9.08 1.78
CA GLY A 23 -1.23 9.54 0.39
C GLY A 23 -2.25 10.63 0.12
N VAL A 24 -3.35 10.67 0.89
CA VAL A 24 -4.41 11.69 0.72
C VAL A 24 -4.32 12.84 1.71
N SER A 25 -3.53 12.70 2.76
CA SER A 25 -3.38 13.71 3.83
C SER A 25 -2.12 14.53 3.64
N GLY A 26 -2.07 15.67 4.32
CA GLY A 26 -0.90 16.54 4.44
C GLY A 26 -0.79 17.10 5.87
N PRO A 27 0.23 17.96 6.13
CA PRO A 27 0.45 18.56 7.46
C PRO A 27 -0.75 19.35 7.99
N GLU A 28 -1.57 19.89 7.07
CA GLU A 28 -2.77 20.68 7.37
C GLU A 28 -4.05 19.84 7.46
N GLY A 29 -3.90 18.53 7.53
CA GLY A 29 -5.02 17.59 7.52
C GLY A 29 -5.42 17.11 6.12
N PRO A 30 -6.46 16.27 6.01
CA PRO A 30 -6.84 15.64 4.75
C PRO A 30 -7.40 16.61 3.69
N THR A 31 -7.96 17.74 4.10
CA THR A 31 -8.53 18.76 3.20
C THR A 31 -7.66 20.00 3.03
N GLY A 32 -6.41 19.97 3.51
CA GLY A 32 -5.45 21.07 3.34
C GLY A 32 -5.19 21.40 1.86
N ALA A 33 -4.79 22.65 1.58
CA ALA A 33 -4.61 23.16 0.22
C ALA A 33 -3.63 22.31 -0.64
N ASN A 34 -2.65 21.69 -0.01
CA ASN A 34 -1.63 20.89 -0.70
C ASN A 34 -1.91 19.37 -0.60
N THR A 35 -3.18 18.99 -0.49
CA THR A 35 -3.57 17.58 -0.42
C THR A 35 -4.43 17.18 -1.61
N PRO A 36 -4.43 15.89 -2.01
CA PRO A 36 -5.30 15.39 -3.06
C PRO A 36 -6.77 15.70 -2.80
N LEU A 37 -7.27 15.43 -1.59
CA LEU A 37 -8.66 15.69 -1.24
C LEU A 37 -8.99 17.19 -1.25
N GLY A 38 -8.07 18.03 -0.74
CA GLY A 38 -8.20 19.48 -0.79
C GLY A 38 -8.32 20.01 -2.22
N ALA A 39 -7.50 19.49 -3.14
CA ALA A 39 -7.56 19.84 -4.57
C ALA A 39 -8.89 19.42 -5.22
N PHE A 40 -9.46 18.28 -4.85
CA PHE A 40 -10.78 17.86 -5.32
C PHE A 40 -11.90 18.78 -4.78
N VAL A 41 -11.89 19.05 -3.47
CA VAL A 41 -12.93 19.84 -2.79
C VAL A 41 -12.91 21.30 -3.27
N SER A 42 -11.72 21.89 -3.46
CA SER A 42 -11.58 23.27 -3.94
C SER A 42 -11.81 23.43 -5.43
N GLY A 43 -11.87 22.34 -6.20
CA GLY A 43 -11.95 22.37 -7.65
C GLY A 43 -10.70 22.94 -8.31
N ASP A 44 -9.53 22.86 -7.67
CA ASP A 44 -8.27 23.37 -8.20
C ASP A 44 -7.87 22.63 -9.48
N ASN A 45 -7.85 23.36 -10.60
CA ASN A 45 -7.46 22.86 -11.92
C ASN A 45 -6.11 23.44 -12.39
N SER A 46 -5.34 24.05 -11.49
CA SER A 46 -3.94 24.38 -11.76
C SER A 46 -3.11 23.12 -12.02
N GLU A 47 -1.94 23.27 -12.61
CA GLU A 47 -1.03 22.14 -12.84
C GLU A 47 -0.72 21.39 -11.54
N ALA A 48 -0.48 22.12 -10.45
CA ALA A 48 -0.26 21.54 -9.12
C ALA A 48 -1.52 20.82 -8.60
N GLY A 49 -2.70 21.42 -8.76
CA GLY A 49 -3.97 20.80 -8.36
C GLY A 49 -4.27 19.52 -9.13
N LEU A 50 -4.01 19.51 -10.44
CA LEU A 50 -4.17 18.32 -11.27
C LEU A 50 -3.18 17.19 -10.86
N ALA A 51 -1.93 17.54 -10.55
CA ALA A 51 -0.95 16.59 -10.05
C ALA A 51 -1.38 15.97 -8.71
N LEU A 52 -1.94 16.77 -7.79
CA LEU A 52 -2.49 16.28 -6.53
C LEU A 52 -3.69 15.36 -6.75
N LYS A 53 -4.62 15.70 -7.64
CA LYS A 53 -5.76 14.84 -7.98
C LYS A 53 -5.30 13.52 -8.58
N PHE A 54 -4.33 13.55 -9.49
CA PHE A 54 -3.73 12.35 -10.07
C PHE A 54 -3.10 11.46 -8.98
N ARG A 55 -2.30 12.06 -8.09
CA ARG A 55 -1.72 11.35 -6.94
C ARG A 55 -2.81 10.68 -6.09
N GLY A 56 -3.89 11.39 -5.79
CA GLY A 56 -5.01 10.86 -4.99
C GLY A 56 -5.69 9.65 -5.64
N THR A 57 -5.94 9.71 -6.95
CA THR A 57 -6.56 8.59 -7.69
C THR A 57 -5.65 7.38 -7.76
N VAL A 58 -4.34 7.57 -7.97
CA VAL A 58 -3.37 6.47 -7.98
C VAL A 58 -3.29 5.81 -6.61
N VAL A 59 -3.16 6.60 -5.53
CA VAL A 59 -3.08 6.07 -4.16
C VAL A 59 -4.35 5.32 -3.78
N LEU A 60 -5.53 5.85 -4.14
CA LEU A 60 -6.80 5.17 -3.91
C LEU A 60 -6.86 3.83 -4.66
N GLY A 61 -6.46 3.81 -5.92
CA GLY A 61 -6.39 2.58 -6.72
C GLY A 61 -5.46 1.54 -6.10
N MET A 62 -4.25 1.94 -5.71
CA MET A 62 -3.29 1.06 -5.05
C MET A 62 -3.82 0.49 -3.73
N ALA A 63 -4.47 1.32 -2.90
CA ALA A 63 -5.04 0.87 -1.64
C ALA A 63 -6.18 -0.13 -1.86
N LEU A 64 -7.09 0.13 -2.78
CA LEU A 64 -8.21 -0.77 -3.09
C LEU A 64 -7.71 -2.11 -3.66
N PHE A 65 -6.78 -2.09 -4.61
CA PHE A 65 -6.18 -3.31 -5.14
C PHE A 65 -5.37 -4.07 -4.09
N GLY A 66 -4.63 -3.36 -3.24
CA GLY A 66 -3.89 -3.96 -2.13
C GLY A 66 -4.80 -4.69 -1.16
N ILE A 67 -5.92 -4.08 -0.78
CA ILE A 67 -6.94 -4.71 0.08
C ILE A 67 -7.57 -5.92 -0.62
N ALA A 68 -7.93 -5.79 -1.91
CA ALA A 68 -8.53 -6.88 -2.67
C ALA A 68 -7.58 -8.09 -2.76
N ILE A 69 -6.31 -7.87 -3.09
CA ILE A 69 -5.29 -8.94 -3.14
C ILE A 69 -5.11 -9.58 -1.76
N ALA A 70 -5.07 -8.79 -0.69
CA ALA A 70 -4.93 -9.31 0.66
C ALA A 70 -6.13 -10.17 1.08
N VAL A 71 -7.35 -9.68 0.88
CA VAL A 71 -8.58 -10.35 1.34
C VAL A 71 -8.94 -11.55 0.46
N PHE A 72 -8.89 -11.40 -0.85
CA PHE A 72 -9.32 -12.47 -1.78
C PHE A 72 -8.20 -13.42 -2.17
N GLY A 73 -6.95 -12.99 -2.10
CA GLY A 73 -5.79 -13.77 -2.49
C GLY A 73 -4.98 -14.30 -1.31
N LEU A 74 -4.34 -13.42 -0.55
CA LEU A 74 -3.43 -13.83 0.55
C LEU A 74 -4.17 -14.56 1.68
N ARG A 75 -5.35 -14.10 2.07
CA ARG A 75 -6.18 -14.78 3.07
C ARG A 75 -6.51 -16.20 2.67
N ARG A 76 -6.70 -16.45 1.37
CA ARG A 76 -6.99 -17.78 0.80
C ARG A 76 -5.72 -18.56 0.42
N GLN A 77 -4.54 -18.03 0.73
CA GLN A 77 -3.24 -18.65 0.45
C GLN A 77 -2.98 -18.91 -1.05
N HIS A 78 -3.55 -18.10 -1.94
CA HIS A 78 -3.27 -18.21 -3.36
C HIS A 78 -1.84 -17.79 -3.69
N ALA A 79 -1.10 -18.62 -4.42
CA ALA A 79 0.28 -18.38 -4.81
C ALA A 79 0.45 -17.08 -5.64
N TRP A 80 -0.51 -16.79 -6.53
CA TRP A 80 -0.47 -15.56 -7.34
C TRP A 80 -0.51 -14.31 -6.46
N ALA A 81 -1.35 -14.29 -5.41
CA ALA A 81 -1.47 -13.14 -4.53
C ALA A 81 -0.18 -12.92 -3.71
N TRP A 82 0.48 -14.01 -3.32
CA TRP A 82 1.78 -13.94 -2.65
C TRP A 82 2.84 -13.31 -3.57
N TRP A 83 2.91 -13.71 -4.83
CA TRP A 83 3.83 -13.11 -5.81
C TRP A 83 3.52 -11.64 -6.06
N PHE A 84 2.27 -11.27 -6.29
CA PHE A 84 1.88 -9.86 -6.50
C PHE A 84 2.13 -8.99 -5.26
N SER A 85 2.05 -9.55 -4.06
CA SER A 85 2.28 -8.80 -2.83
C SER A 85 3.74 -8.40 -2.61
N TRP A 86 4.70 -8.99 -3.35
CA TRP A 86 6.09 -8.50 -3.39
C TRP A 86 6.22 -7.09 -3.94
N TYR A 87 5.17 -6.60 -4.59
CA TYR A 87 5.08 -5.18 -4.94
C TYR A 87 5.28 -4.25 -3.74
N TRP A 88 4.77 -4.59 -2.56
CA TRP A 88 4.86 -3.74 -1.37
C TRP A 88 6.29 -3.47 -0.91
N PRO A 89 7.12 -4.47 -0.61
CA PRO A 89 8.50 -4.21 -0.22
C PRO A 89 9.30 -3.52 -1.32
N VAL A 90 9.05 -3.86 -2.59
CA VAL A 90 9.70 -3.20 -3.73
C VAL A 90 9.28 -1.74 -3.83
N PHE A 91 8.00 -1.43 -3.68
CA PHE A 91 7.48 -0.07 -3.71
C PHE A 91 8.11 0.80 -2.61
N PHE A 92 8.11 0.35 -1.37
CA PHE A 92 8.70 1.11 -0.27
C PHE A 92 10.22 1.26 -0.41
N ALA A 93 10.92 0.23 -0.88
CA ALA A 93 12.35 0.31 -1.13
C ALA A 93 12.68 1.33 -2.24
N LEU A 94 11.94 1.30 -3.36
CA LEU A 94 12.08 2.27 -4.44
C LEU A 94 11.74 3.68 -3.99
N HIS A 95 10.70 3.83 -3.15
CA HIS A 95 10.30 5.13 -2.61
C HIS A 95 11.40 5.72 -1.71
N THR A 96 12.04 4.89 -0.88
CA THR A 96 13.21 5.29 -0.09
C THR A 96 14.34 5.81 -0.98
N VAL A 97 14.65 5.10 -2.07
CA VAL A 97 15.74 5.50 -2.99
C VAL A 97 15.38 6.77 -3.76
N ALA A 98 14.16 6.87 -4.25
CA ALA A 98 13.73 8.00 -5.10
C ALA A 98 13.57 9.30 -4.32
N PHE A 99 13.10 9.25 -3.08
CA PHE A 99 12.75 10.44 -2.29
C PHE A 99 13.63 10.63 -1.05
N GLY A 100 14.55 9.71 -0.77
CA GLY A 100 15.41 9.76 0.42
C GLY A 100 14.65 9.56 1.75
N THR A 101 13.42 9.05 1.70
CA THR A 101 12.55 8.87 2.86
C THR A 101 12.86 7.54 3.56
N VAL A 102 13.91 7.52 4.39
CA VAL A 102 14.28 6.30 5.12
C VAL A 102 13.20 5.90 6.13
N VAL A 103 12.59 6.85 6.80
CA VAL A 103 11.47 6.64 7.73
C VAL A 103 10.23 7.34 7.16
N PRO A 104 9.10 6.66 7.00
CA PRO A 104 8.78 5.27 7.42
C PRO A 104 9.03 4.19 6.37
N ASP A 105 9.51 4.51 5.16
CA ASP A 105 9.47 3.59 4.01
C ASP A 105 10.33 2.33 4.20
N LEU A 106 11.56 2.47 4.68
CA LEU A 106 12.45 1.32 4.86
C LEU A 106 11.92 0.32 5.91
N PRO A 107 11.47 0.73 7.11
CA PRO A 107 10.81 -0.17 8.05
C PRO A 107 9.57 -0.86 7.45
N LEU A 108 8.76 -0.16 6.67
CA LEU A 108 7.58 -0.74 6.01
C LEU A 108 7.97 -1.77 4.95
N ALA A 109 9.04 -1.53 4.19
CA ALA A 109 9.59 -2.50 3.25
C ALA A 109 10.03 -3.78 3.95
N VAL A 110 10.74 -3.65 5.08
CA VAL A 110 11.22 -4.80 5.87
C VAL A 110 10.05 -5.59 6.45
N VAL A 111 9.07 -4.91 7.06
CA VAL A 111 7.88 -5.57 7.63
C VAL A 111 7.11 -6.32 6.54
N ALA A 112 6.89 -5.72 5.38
CA ALA A 112 6.21 -6.36 4.26
C ALA A 112 6.98 -7.60 3.76
N ALA A 113 8.30 -7.49 3.57
CA ALA A 113 9.13 -8.60 3.12
C ALA A 113 9.14 -9.77 4.12
N LEU A 114 9.35 -9.49 5.41
CA LEU A 114 9.33 -10.52 6.46
C LEU A 114 7.97 -11.20 6.57
N THR A 115 6.88 -10.44 6.44
CA THR A 115 5.51 -11.01 6.45
C THR A 115 5.31 -11.94 5.27
N LEU A 116 5.77 -11.59 4.06
CA LEU A 116 5.68 -12.45 2.88
C LEU A 116 6.51 -13.72 3.04
N LEU A 117 7.74 -13.61 3.52
CA LEU A 117 8.59 -14.78 3.76
C LEU A 117 7.94 -15.74 4.76
N ALA A 118 7.36 -15.20 5.84
CA ALA A 118 6.69 -16.00 6.87
C ALA A 118 5.34 -16.59 6.42
N SER A 119 4.67 -15.96 5.43
CA SER A 119 3.36 -16.38 4.92
C SER A 119 3.42 -17.14 3.59
N ARG A 120 4.59 -17.59 3.17
CA ARG A 120 4.78 -18.33 1.90
C ARG A 120 3.79 -19.49 1.79
N PRO A 121 3.02 -19.59 0.67
CA PRO A 121 2.13 -20.71 0.42
C PRO A 121 2.92 -22.03 0.39
N VAL A 122 2.33 -23.11 0.91
CA VAL A 122 2.94 -24.44 0.79
C VAL A 122 2.75 -24.92 -0.64
N SER A 123 3.85 -25.33 -1.29
CA SER A 123 3.80 -26.00 -2.59
C SER A 123 2.93 -27.25 -2.47
N GLY A 124 1.73 -27.24 -3.07
CA GLY A 124 0.77 -28.33 -2.99
C GLY A 124 -0.69 -27.91 -2.81
N ALA A 125 -0.98 -26.66 -2.47
CA ALA A 125 -2.33 -26.11 -2.56
C ALA A 125 -2.58 -25.68 -4.01
N THR A 126 -2.75 -26.65 -4.89
CA THR A 126 -3.19 -26.45 -6.27
C THR A 126 -4.67 -26.13 -6.30
N SER A 127 -4.98 -25.18 -7.06
CA SER A 127 -6.22 -24.66 -7.63
C SER A 127 -6.74 -23.42 -7.04
#